data_55f11b32468433079c5ed9539f1ad13c
#
_entry.id   55f11b32468433079c5ed9539f1ad13c
#
_cell.length_a   1.000
_cell.length_b   1.000
_cell.length_c   1.000
_cell.angle_alpha   90.00
_cell.angle_beta   90.00
_cell.angle_gamma   90.00
#
_symmetry.space_group_name_H-M   'P 1'
#
loop_
_entity.id
_entity.type
_entity.pdbx_description
1 polymer ?
#
loop_
_entity_poly.entity_id
_entity_poly.type
_entity_poly.pdbx_seq_one_letter_code
_entity_poly.pdbx_strand_id
1 'polypeptide(L)'
;VALFVQKYGGTSVGSLDRIRNVARRIAQARAEGHDVIAVVSAMAGETDRLLGLGRELSARPAEREMDVLVSSGEQVSAALLAICLEEQGIPAQSLMGHQARILTDSAHTKARITRVADERLREAIGEGKVVIVAGFQGIDAAGNITTLGRGGSDTSAVAIAAAVQADVCEIYTDVDGVYTADPNVCPSARKVERISYEEMLELASLGAKVLQIRSVELAMKYAVKVHVRSSFSDAEGTMVTGEDESLESVVVAGVTSDKKTAKVTLRNVPDEPGVVAAVFEPLAESNVSVDMIIQNIAQDGRTDLTFTVSKDDLDRAKEITSQVAERIGGGDLVIDDDVVKVSIVGLGMRSHAGVASKMFRLLAGEGVNIQAITTSEIKTSCLIRAKYAELAVRVLHDGFGLGEQF
;
A
#
# COMPACT_ATOMS: atom_id res chain seq x y z
N VAL A 1 -8.26 30.35 -0.46
CA VAL A 1 -7.80 29.54 0.67
C VAL A 1 -8.13 28.09 0.36
N ALA A 2 -7.13 27.22 0.28
CA ALA A 2 -7.32 25.78 0.13
C ALA A 2 -7.01 25.08 1.46
N LEU A 3 -7.64 23.95 1.72
CA LEU A 3 -7.35 23.11 2.87
C LEU A 3 -6.50 21.89 2.42
N PHE A 4 -5.29 21.81 2.92
CA PHE A 4 -4.38 20.69 2.67
C PHE A 4 -4.30 19.76 3.86
N VAL A 5 -4.37 18.45 3.60
CA VAL A 5 -3.95 17.44 4.56
C VAL A 5 -2.58 16.94 4.11
N GLN A 6 -1.57 17.15 4.93
CA GLN A 6 -0.16 16.80 4.62
C GLN A 6 0.29 15.67 5.51
N LYS A 7 0.57 14.49 4.95
CA LYS A 7 1.11 13.37 5.71
C LYS A 7 2.64 13.31 5.58
N TYR A 8 3.31 13.14 6.68
CA TYR A 8 4.77 13.00 6.76
C TYR A 8 5.17 11.64 7.33
N GLY A 9 5.88 10.84 6.52
CA GLY A 9 6.35 9.51 6.89
C GLY A 9 7.47 9.53 7.95
N GLY A 10 7.79 8.38 8.52
CA GLY A 10 8.80 8.26 9.58
C GLY A 10 10.19 8.78 9.16
N THR A 11 10.58 8.59 7.91
CA THR A 11 11.81 9.17 7.35
C THR A 11 11.76 10.68 7.27
N SER A 12 10.58 11.27 7.05
CA SER A 12 10.37 12.73 6.97
C SER A 12 10.48 13.42 8.33
N VAL A 13 10.23 12.72 9.43
CA VAL A 13 10.29 13.20 10.82
C VAL A 13 11.36 12.50 11.65
N GLY A 14 12.30 11.77 11.01
CA GLY A 14 13.26 10.88 11.65
C GLY A 14 14.37 11.56 12.46
N SER A 15 14.43 12.90 12.50
CA SER A 15 15.34 13.68 13.34
C SER A 15 14.77 15.08 13.59
N LEU A 16 15.31 15.81 14.57
CA LEU A 16 14.90 17.19 14.84
C LEU A 16 15.10 18.11 13.62
N ASP A 17 16.17 17.93 12.85
CA ASP A 17 16.40 18.72 11.63
C ASP A 17 15.36 18.41 10.55
N ARG A 18 14.93 17.17 10.45
CA ARG A 18 13.83 16.77 9.55
C ARG A 18 12.50 17.35 10.00
N ILE A 19 12.23 17.36 11.31
CA ILE A 19 11.05 18.03 11.86
C ILE A 19 11.06 19.53 11.55
N ARG A 20 12.22 20.20 11.66
CA ARG A 20 12.38 21.61 11.25
C ARG A 20 12.10 21.81 9.75
N ASN A 21 12.51 20.87 8.92
CA ASN A 21 12.23 20.92 7.48
C ASN A 21 10.72 20.77 7.19
N VAL A 22 10.03 19.86 7.90
CA VAL A 22 8.57 19.71 7.82
C VAL A 22 7.89 21.00 8.26
N ALA A 23 8.26 21.58 9.41
CA ALA A 23 7.72 22.83 9.90
C ALA A 23 7.88 23.97 8.87
N ARG A 24 9.03 24.09 8.20
CA ARG A 24 9.26 25.09 7.15
C ARG A 24 8.31 24.89 5.95
N ARG A 25 8.03 23.64 5.52
CA ARG A 25 7.08 23.37 4.43
C ARG A 25 5.65 23.77 4.81
N ILE A 26 5.25 23.46 6.04
CA ILE A 26 3.95 23.88 6.57
C ILE A 26 3.87 25.40 6.65
N ALA A 27 4.93 26.07 7.13
CA ALA A 27 5.03 27.51 7.20
C ALA A 27 4.85 28.15 5.81
N GLN A 28 5.46 27.57 4.79
CA GLN A 28 5.32 28.03 3.41
C GLN A 28 3.87 27.92 2.94
N ALA A 29 3.20 26.80 3.10
CA ALA A 29 1.79 26.62 2.73
C ALA A 29 0.88 27.62 3.48
N ARG A 30 1.15 27.88 4.75
CA ARG A 30 0.43 28.91 5.53
C ARG A 30 0.69 30.32 5.01
N ALA A 31 1.92 30.65 4.62
CA ALA A 31 2.28 31.94 4.04
C ALA A 31 1.61 32.17 2.67
N GLU A 32 1.35 31.10 1.92
CA GLU A 32 0.58 31.13 0.66
C GLU A 32 -0.94 31.24 0.90
N GLY A 33 -1.38 31.27 2.15
CA GLY A 33 -2.77 31.47 2.55
C GLY A 33 -3.60 30.19 2.65
N HIS A 34 -2.97 29.03 2.72
CA HIS A 34 -3.65 27.74 2.83
C HIS A 34 -3.81 27.30 4.29
N ASP A 35 -4.88 26.58 4.57
CA ASP A 35 -5.05 25.88 5.83
C ASP A 35 -4.40 24.49 5.78
N VAL A 36 -3.80 24.04 6.90
CA VAL A 36 -3.01 22.80 6.93
C VAL A 36 -3.40 21.93 8.12
N ILE A 37 -3.69 20.67 7.83
CA ILE A 37 -3.69 19.56 8.79
C ILE A 37 -2.49 18.69 8.47
N ALA A 38 -1.55 18.57 9.41
CA ALA A 38 -0.41 17.66 9.26
C ALA A 38 -0.70 16.32 9.95
N VAL A 39 -0.48 15.21 9.28
CA VAL A 39 -0.55 13.86 9.87
C VAL A 39 0.84 13.29 9.90
N VAL A 40 1.33 12.91 11.08
CA VAL A 40 2.71 12.47 11.25
C VAL A 40 2.78 11.01 11.66
N SER A 41 3.79 10.30 11.14
CA SER A 41 4.21 8.98 11.61
C SER A 41 5.16 9.11 12.80
N ALA A 42 5.42 8.01 13.50
CA ALA A 42 6.53 7.92 14.45
C ALA A 42 7.87 8.20 13.73
N MET A 43 8.87 8.64 14.46
CA MET A 43 10.23 8.80 13.95
C MET A 43 10.75 7.46 13.40
N ALA A 44 11.57 7.49 12.36
CA ALA A 44 12.10 6.29 11.72
C ALA A 44 12.73 5.32 12.74
N GLY A 45 12.30 4.05 12.71
CA GLY A 45 12.76 2.99 13.61
C GLY A 45 12.07 2.95 14.99
N GLU A 46 11.31 3.98 15.36
CA GLU A 46 10.68 4.05 16.69
C GLU A 46 9.59 3.00 16.88
N THR A 47 8.74 2.79 15.88
CA THR A 47 7.69 1.75 15.94
C THR A 47 8.30 0.36 16.12
N ASP A 48 9.37 0.03 15.38
CA ASP A 48 10.06 -1.26 15.50
C ASP A 48 10.73 -1.41 16.88
N ARG A 49 11.32 -0.35 17.43
CA ARG A 49 11.88 -0.32 18.78
C ARG A 49 10.83 -0.61 19.84
N LEU A 50 9.67 0.04 19.76
CA LEU A 50 8.56 -0.14 20.70
C LEU A 50 7.98 -1.56 20.60
N LEU A 51 7.78 -2.08 19.37
CA LEU A 51 7.38 -3.47 19.15
C LEU A 51 8.37 -4.46 19.75
N GLY A 52 9.68 -4.19 19.62
CA GLY A 52 10.76 -4.98 20.21
C GLY A 52 10.63 -5.07 21.74
N LEU A 53 10.46 -3.93 22.41
CA LEU A 53 10.29 -3.88 23.87
C LEU A 53 9.10 -4.74 24.36
N GLY A 54 7.95 -4.67 23.69
CA GLY A 54 6.80 -5.49 24.04
C GLY A 54 7.06 -6.99 23.88
N ARG A 55 7.75 -7.37 22.81
CA ARG A 55 8.12 -8.77 22.53
C ARG A 55 9.18 -9.32 23.46
N GLU A 56 10.10 -8.50 23.94
CA GLU A 56 11.08 -8.90 24.96
C GLU A 56 10.42 -9.23 26.30
N LEU A 57 9.33 -8.54 26.65
CA LEU A 57 8.59 -8.80 27.89
C LEU A 57 7.65 -10.02 27.80
N SER A 58 7.13 -10.33 26.60
CA SER A 58 6.18 -11.41 26.41
C SER A 58 6.30 -11.99 25.01
N ALA A 59 6.33 -13.32 24.89
CA ALA A 59 6.29 -14.01 23.60
C ALA A 59 4.94 -13.79 22.86
N ARG A 60 3.88 -13.48 23.62
CA ARG A 60 2.54 -13.18 23.09
C ARG A 60 1.94 -12.02 23.89
N PRO A 61 2.39 -10.79 23.64
CA PRO A 61 1.84 -9.61 24.32
C PRO A 61 0.39 -9.39 23.90
N ALA A 62 -0.44 -8.90 24.82
CA ALA A 62 -1.81 -8.54 24.51
C ALA A 62 -1.84 -7.44 23.44
N GLU A 63 -2.58 -7.66 22.34
CA GLU A 63 -2.64 -6.73 21.20
C GLU A 63 -3.11 -5.33 21.61
N ARG A 64 -4.06 -5.23 22.55
CA ARG A 64 -4.51 -3.97 23.11
C ARG A 64 -3.36 -3.17 23.76
N GLU A 65 -2.52 -3.83 24.55
CA GLU A 65 -1.38 -3.15 25.22
C GLU A 65 -0.28 -2.79 24.21
N MET A 66 -0.12 -3.60 23.17
CA MET A 66 0.77 -3.27 22.06
C MET A 66 0.31 -2.01 21.31
N ASP A 67 -1.00 -1.84 21.08
CA ASP A 67 -1.56 -0.62 20.49
C ASP A 67 -1.26 0.62 21.34
N VAL A 68 -1.45 0.55 22.64
CA VAL A 68 -1.10 1.63 23.58
C VAL A 68 0.39 1.97 23.50
N LEU A 69 1.25 0.94 23.50
CA LEU A 69 2.70 1.12 23.47
C LEU A 69 3.15 1.79 22.16
N VAL A 70 2.77 1.22 21.01
CA VAL A 70 3.29 1.70 19.72
C VAL A 70 2.71 3.04 19.30
N SER A 71 1.47 3.36 19.71
CA SER A 71 0.85 4.66 19.40
C SER A 71 1.58 5.85 20.04
N SER A 72 2.44 5.63 21.04
CA SER A 72 3.23 6.68 21.67
C SER A 72 4.26 7.30 20.73
N GLY A 73 4.72 6.56 19.70
CA GLY A 73 5.70 7.07 18.75
C GLY A 73 5.21 8.26 17.94
N GLU A 74 3.99 8.22 17.43
CA GLU A 74 3.37 9.31 16.69
C GLU A 74 3.04 10.51 17.61
N GLN A 75 2.74 10.26 18.88
CA GLN A 75 2.50 11.32 19.87
C GLN A 75 3.75 12.18 20.05
N VAL A 76 4.93 11.55 20.13
CA VAL A 76 6.21 12.27 20.21
C VAL A 76 6.41 13.15 18.98
N SER A 77 6.25 12.61 17.79
CA SER A 77 6.43 13.36 16.52
C SER A 77 5.46 14.54 16.42
N ALA A 78 4.19 14.33 16.78
CA ALA A 78 3.16 15.36 16.71
C ALA A 78 3.46 16.52 17.69
N ALA A 79 3.86 16.21 18.91
CA ALA A 79 4.23 17.22 19.90
C ALA A 79 5.48 18.01 19.48
N LEU A 80 6.52 17.33 19.00
CA LEU A 80 7.75 17.98 18.55
C LEU A 80 7.50 18.94 17.36
N LEU A 81 6.65 18.53 16.42
CA LEU A 81 6.29 19.39 15.28
C LEU A 81 5.48 20.61 15.73
N ALA A 82 4.53 20.43 16.66
CA ALA A 82 3.76 21.56 17.21
C ALA A 82 4.68 22.58 17.91
N ILE A 83 5.60 22.10 18.77
CA ILE A 83 6.58 22.95 19.44
C ILE A 83 7.43 23.72 18.42
N CYS A 84 7.86 23.05 17.34
CA CYS A 84 8.69 23.65 16.30
C CYS A 84 7.94 24.75 15.51
N LEU A 85 6.65 24.58 15.25
CA LEU A 85 5.81 25.58 14.58
C LEU A 85 5.53 26.78 15.48
N GLU A 86 5.23 26.55 16.74
CA GLU A 86 4.97 27.61 17.74
C GLU A 86 6.21 28.49 17.96
N GLU A 87 7.42 27.90 17.99
CA GLU A 87 8.68 28.65 18.06
C GLU A 87 8.89 29.55 16.84
N GLN A 88 8.31 29.18 15.68
CA GLN A 88 8.32 30.02 14.48
C GLN A 88 7.16 31.05 14.43
N GLY A 89 6.37 31.17 15.51
CA GLY A 89 5.23 32.07 15.58
C GLY A 89 4.00 31.60 14.82
N ILE A 90 3.94 30.33 14.45
CA ILE A 90 2.80 29.72 13.76
C ILE A 90 1.94 28.99 14.80
N PRO A 91 0.71 29.47 15.08
CA PRO A 91 -0.18 28.78 16.01
C PRO A 91 -0.42 27.34 15.59
N ALA A 92 -0.15 26.39 16.48
CA ALA A 92 -0.23 24.96 16.18
C ALA A 92 -0.87 24.20 17.33
N GLN A 93 -1.52 23.09 17.02
CA GLN A 93 -2.13 22.20 18.02
C GLN A 93 -1.95 20.74 17.64
N SER A 94 -1.29 19.95 18.50
CA SER A 94 -1.23 18.51 18.33
C SER A 94 -2.50 17.83 18.88
N LEU A 95 -2.99 16.85 18.11
CA LEU A 95 -4.13 15.99 18.47
C LEU A 95 -3.74 14.53 18.32
N MET A 96 -3.97 13.76 19.35
CA MET A 96 -3.85 12.30 19.29
C MET A 96 -5.07 11.70 18.57
N GLY A 97 -4.99 10.45 18.13
CA GLY A 97 -6.08 9.81 17.37
C GLY A 97 -7.44 9.87 18.10
N HIS A 98 -7.44 9.67 19.43
CA HIS A 98 -8.65 9.79 20.24
C HIS A 98 -9.15 11.24 20.38
N GLN A 99 -8.27 12.23 20.40
CA GLN A 99 -8.63 13.65 20.45
C GLN A 99 -9.15 14.16 19.10
N ALA A 100 -8.55 13.68 18.00
CA ALA A 100 -9.03 13.93 16.64
C ALA A 100 -10.29 13.09 16.30
N ARG A 101 -10.74 12.24 17.23
CA ARG A 101 -11.91 11.35 17.10
C ARG A 101 -11.88 10.49 15.83
N ILE A 102 -10.74 9.85 15.58
CA ILE A 102 -10.61 8.80 14.58
C ILE A 102 -11.21 7.53 15.17
N LEU A 103 -12.45 7.23 14.82
CA LEU A 103 -13.20 6.08 15.35
C LEU A 103 -12.87 4.83 14.53
N THR A 104 -12.66 3.72 15.24
CA THR A 104 -12.30 2.44 14.63
C THR A 104 -13.17 1.29 15.17
N ASP A 105 -13.07 0.12 14.54
CA ASP A 105 -13.44 -1.13 15.16
C ASP A 105 -12.41 -1.54 16.24
N SER A 106 -12.68 -2.65 16.95
CA SER A 106 -11.84 -3.16 18.06
C SER A 106 -10.83 -4.23 17.60
N ALA A 107 -10.50 -4.30 16.30
CA ALA A 107 -9.49 -5.22 15.79
C ALA A 107 -8.08 -4.66 16.05
N HIS A 108 -7.60 -4.81 17.30
CA HIS A 108 -6.28 -4.30 17.71
C HIS A 108 -5.18 -4.69 16.73
N THR A 109 -4.15 -3.85 16.60
CA THR A 109 -3.00 -3.94 15.67
C THR A 109 -3.33 -3.81 14.18
N LYS A 110 -4.60 -3.93 13.78
CA LYS A 110 -5.08 -3.87 12.38
C LYS A 110 -6.48 -3.25 12.26
N ALA A 111 -6.82 -2.35 13.16
CA ALA A 111 -8.13 -1.72 13.21
C ALA A 111 -8.50 -1.00 11.90
N ARG A 112 -9.80 -0.92 11.65
CA ARG A 112 -10.36 -0.21 10.50
C ARG A 112 -11.05 1.06 10.96
N ILE A 113 -10.78 2.17 10.28
CA ILE A 113 -11.47 3.44 10.54
C ILE A 113 -12.92 3.27 10.11
N THR A 114 -13.84 3.50 11.04
CA THR A 114 -15.29 3.49 10.80
C THR A 114 -15.82 4.89 10.52
N ARG A 115 -15.23 5.90 11.17
CA ARG A 115 -15.60 7.32 11.01
C ARG A 115 -14.48 8.23 11.53
N VAL A 116 -14.34 9.39 10.95
CA VAL A 116 -13.61 10.54 11.51
C VAL A 116 -14.63 11.62 11.82
N ALA A 117 -14.69 12.08 13.07
CA ALA A 117 -15.53 13.21 13.49
C ALA A 117 -14.70 14.49 13.36
N ASP A 118 -15.07 15.35 12.43
CA ASP A 118 -14.24 16.48 11.97
C ASP A 118 -14.43 17.79 12.76
N GLU A 119 -15.37 17.82 13.70
CA GLU A 119 -15.75 19.05 14.42
C GLU A 119 -14.55 19.70 15.10
N ARG A 120 -13.72 18.93 15.80
CA ARG A 120 -12.55 19.45 16.52
C ARG A 120 -11.42 19.88 15.59
N LEU A 121 -11.29 19.21 14.45
CA LEU A 121 -10.34 19.61 13.42
C LEU A 121 -10.73 20.96 12.81
N ARG A 122 -12.00 21.13 12.45
CA ARG A 122 -12.53 22.36 11.89
C ARG A 122 -12.50 23.54 12.90
N GLU A 123 -12.78 23.28 14.17
CA GLU A 123 -12.68 24.27 15.24
C GLU A 123 -11.26 24.85 15.31
N ALA A 124 -10.24 23.99 15.42
CA ALA A 124 -8.85 24.43 15.50
C ALA A 124 -8.37 25.17 14.23
N ILE A 125 -8.80 24.72 13.04
CA ILE A 125 -8.53 25.43 11.77
C ILE A 125 -9.20 26.80 11.79
N GLY A 126 -10.46 26.88 12.24
CA GLY A 126 -11.21 28.15 12.36
C GLY A 126 -10.55 29.16 13.31
N GLU A 127 -9.78 28.69 14.28
CA GLU A 127 -8.93 29.51 15.16
C GLU A 127 -7.59 29.90 14.52
N GLY A 128 -7.36 29.56 13.26
CA GLY A 128 -6.14 29.87 12.51
C GLY A 128 -4.94 28.97 12.84
N LYS A 129 -5.15 27.87 13.56
CA LYS A 129 -4.09 26.94 13.95
C LYS A 129 -3.76 25.94 12.85
N VAL A 130 -2.50 25.53 12.79
CA VAL A 130 -2.09 24.29 12.13
C VAL A 130 -2.43 23.12 13.04
N VAL A 131 -3.17 22.16 12.54
CA VAL A 131 -3.55 20.97 13.32
C VAL A 131 -2.57 19.84 13.01
N ILE A 132 -1.90 19.27 14.03
CA ILE A 132 -0.99 18.15 13.86
C ILE A 132 -1.64 16.91 14.47
N VAL A 133 -1.95 15.91 13.63
CA VAL A 133 -2.60 14.68 14.09
C VAL A 133 -1.55 13.56 14.14
N ALA A 134 -1.51 12.87 15.29
CA ALA A 134 -0.79 11.61 15.40
C ALA A 134 -1.48 10.56 14.51
N GLY A 135 -0.83 10.16 13.41
CA GLY A 135 -1.34 9.14 12.49
C GLY A 135 -1.34 7.75 13.10
N PHE A 136 -1.69 6.72 12.28
CA PHE A 136 -1.60 5.31 12.64
C PHE A 136 -2.56 4.83 13.74
N GLN A 137 -3.20 5.70 14.49
CA GLN A 137 -3.98 5.39 15.68
C GLN A 137 -5.41 5.95 15.63
N GLY A 138 -6.30 5.30 16.36
CA GLY A 138 -7.68 5.72 16.59
C GLY A 138 -8.18 5.27 17.95
N ILE A 139 -9.49 5.27 18.10
CA ILE A 139 -10.18 4.85 19.32
C ILE A 139 -11.37 3.98 18.97
N ASP A 140 -11.57 2.88 19.67
CA ASP A 140 -12.75 2.04 19.53
C ASP A 140 -13.95 2.56 20.34
N ALA A 141 -15.10 1.91 20.21
CA ALA A 141 -16.32 2.29 20.91
C ALA A 141 -16.23 2.15 22.44
N ALA A 142 -15.30 1.33 22.94
CA ALA A 142 -15.05 1.16 24.38
C ALA A 142 -14.03 2.17 24.94
N GLY A 143 -13.49 3.04 24.10
CA GLY A 143 -12.49 4.05 24.49
C GLY A 143 -11.05 3.52 24.50
N ASN A 144 -10.79 2.35 23.94
CA ASN A 144 -9.42 1.83 23.84
C ASN A 144 -8.71 2.41 22.63
N ILE A 145 -7.42 2.70 22.81
CA ILE A 145 -6.55 3.06 21.69
C ILE A 145 -6.41 1.84 20.77
N THR A 146 -6.50 2.07 19.47
CA THR A 146 -6.31 1.07 18.43
C THR A 146 -5.27 1.54 17.43
N THR A 147 -4.55 0.62 16.78
CA THR A 147 -3.65 0.95 15.68
C THR A 147 -4.10 0.31 14.38
N LEU A 148 -3.81 0.99 13.27
CA LEU A 148 -4.33 0.65 11.93
C LEU A 148 -3.46 -0.36 11.17
N GLY A 149 -2.32 -0.75 11.75
CA GLY A 149 -1.35 -1.59 11.08
C GLY A 149 -0.49 -0.84 10.04
N ARG A 150 0.26 -1.56 9.22
CA ARG A 150 1.19 -0.97 8.24
C ARG A 150 0.50 0.04 7.32
N GLY A 151 1.14 1.19 7.09
CA GLY A 151 0.60 2.29 6.30
C GLY A 151 -0.58 3.01 6.94
N GLY A 152 -0.77 2.81 8.25
CA GLY A 152 -1.86 3.42 9.00
C GLY A 152 -1.85 4.94 8.97
N SER A 153 -0.68 5.60 8.90
CA SER A 153 -0.62 7.06 8.81
C SER A 153 -1.11 7.59 7.46
N ASP A 154 -0.85 6.89 6.34
CA ASP A 154 -1.42 7.24 5.03
C ASP A 154 -2.94 7.08 5.06
N THR A 155 -3.41 5.98 5.65
CA THR A 155 -4.84 5.71 5.84
C THR A 155 -5.51 6.78 6.71
N SER A 156 -4.85 7.20 7.81
CA SER A 156 -5.34 8.31 8.67
C SER A 156 -5.45 9.62 7.89
N ALA A 157 -4.43 9.96 7.11
CA ALA A 157 -4.41 11.22 6.34
C ALA A 157 -5.52 11.27 5.31
N VAL A 158 -5.72 10.22 4.54
CA VAL A 158 -6.79 10.15 3.53
C VAL A 158 -8.17 10.15 4.20
N ALA A 159 -8.35 9.45 5.32
CA ALA A 159 -9.62 9.46 6.05
C ALA A 159 -9.95 10.85 6.63
N ILE A 160 -8.94 11.56 7.16
CA ILE A 160 -9.09 12.94 7.61
C ILE A 160 -9.42 13.85 6.44
N ALA A 161 -8.69 13.74 5.32
CA ALA A 161 -8.94 14.55 4.13
C ALA A 161 -10.36 14.37 3.60
N ALA A 162 -10.86 13.14 3.59
CA ALA A 162 -12.25 12.85 3.23
C ALA A 162 -13.25 13.50 4.19
N ALA A 163 -13.02 13.41 5.51
CA ALA A 163 -13.93 13.96 6.52
C ALA A 163 -14.01 15.48 6.49
N VAL A 164 -12.85 16.15 6.35
CA VAL A 164 -12.79 17.61 6.30
C VAL A 164 -13.01 18.17 4.89
N GLN A 165 -13.21 17.33 3.89
CA GLN A 165 -13.34 17.73 2.48
C GLN A 165 -12.15 18.58 2.01
N ALA A 166 -10.95 18.10 2.28
CA ALA A 166 -9.72 18.77 1.87
C ALA A 166 -9.60 18.85 0.34
N ASP A 167 -9.01 19.94 -0.16
CA ASP A 167 -8.76 20.13 -1.58
C ASP A 167 -7.77 19.10 -2.13
N VAL A 168 -6.74 18.74 -1.32
CA VAL A 168 -5.71 17.75 -1.64
C VAL A 168 -5.19 17.09 -0.36
N CYS A 169 -4.91 15.79 -0.45
CA CYS A 169 -4.15 15.05 0.52
C CYS A 169 -2.72 14.82 -0.01
N GLU A 170 -1.74 15.55 0.49
CA GLU A 170 -0.33 15.41 0.12
C GLU A 170 0.33 14.32 0.97
N ILE A 171 0.91 13.30 0.33
CA ILE A 171 1.68 12.24 0.99
C ILE A 171 3.16 12.48 0.74
N TYR A 172 3.85 12.98 1.76
CA TYR A 172 5.29 13.21 1.74
C TYR A 172 6.04 11.94 2.18
N THR A 173 6.91 11.47 1.30
CA THR A 173 7.69 10.23 1.47
C THR A 173 9.15 10.44 1.02
N ASP A 174 9.94 9.37 0.98
CA ASP A 174 11.34 9.38 0.54
C ASP A 174 11.53 9.29 -0.97
N VAL A 175 10.44 9.04 -1.73
CA VAL A 175 10.44 9.09 -3.19
C VAL A 175 9.72 10.35 -3.68
N ASP A 176 10.03 10.79 -4.90
CA ASP A 176 9.48 12.01 -5.47
C ASP A 176 8.26 11.80 -6.38
N GLY A 177 7.65 10.62 -6.32
CA GLY A 177 6.43 10.27 -7.06
C GLY A 177 6.33 8.79 -7.38
N VAL A 178 5.36 8.46 -8.23
CA VAL A 178 5.16 7.12 -8.80
C VAL A 178 5.88 7.06 -10.13
N TYR A 179 6.57 5.95 -10.40
CA TYR A 179 7.34 5.74 -11.62
C TYR A 179 6.74 4.63 -12.49
N THR A 180 7.01 4.69 -13.77
CA THR A 180 6.60 3.66 -14.76
C THR A 180 7.22 2.28 -14.50
N ALA A 181 8.31 2.23 -13.74
CA ALA A 181 8.92 1.05 -13.12
C ALA A 181 9.80 1.48 -11.95
N ASP A 182 10.34 0.55 -11.16
CA ASP A 182 11.33 0.87 -10.12
C ASP A 182 12.61 1.44 -10.77
N PRO A 183 12.99 2.71 -10.52
CA PRO A 183 14.16 3.32 -11.14
C PRO A 183 15.48 2.65 -10.74
N ASN A 184 15.53 1.92 -9.63
CA ASN A 184 16.70 1.13 -9.25
C ASN A 184 16.88 -0.12 -10.13
N VAL A 185 15.80 -0.62 -10.73
CA VAL A 185 15.78 -1.77 -11.64
C VAL A 185 15.83 -1.33 -13.09
N CYS A 186 15.11 -0.28 -13.44
CA CYS A 186 14.97 0.26 -14.78
C CYS A 186 15.38 1.74 -14.81
N PRO A 187 16.64 2.07 -15.17
CA PRO A 187 17.12 3.45 -15.18
C PRO A 187 16.37 4.37 -16.15
N SER A 188 15.69 3.83 -17.16
CA SER A 188 14.83 4.56 -18.10
C SER A 188 13.43 4.82 -17.55
N ALA A 189 13.12 4.37 -16.33
CA ALA A 189 11.82 4.60 -15.70
C ALA A 189 11.56 6.11 -15.51
N ARG A 190 10.34 6.54 -15.85
CA ARG A 190 9.92 7.94 -15.75
C ARG A 190 8.92 8.11 -14.64
N LYS A 191 8.95 9.30 -14.03
CA LYS A 191 7.92 9.70 -13.10
C LYS A 191 6.62 9.96 -13.85
N VAL A 192 5.53 9.42 -13.31
CA VAL A 192 4.17 9.61 -13.81
C VAL A 192 3.61 10.88 -13.18
N GLU A 193 3.15 11.84 -13.99
CA GLU A 193 2.58 13.09 -13.46
C GLU A 193 1.20 12.86 -12.85
N ARG A 194 0.39 12.01 -13.48
CA ARG A 194 -0.96 11.64 -13.05
C ARG A 194 -1.19 10.15 -13.20
N ILE A 195 -1.90 9.55 -12.27
CA ILE A 195 -2.28 8.15 -12.29
C ILE A 195 -3.68 7.99 -11.70
N SER A 196 -4.48 7.06 -12.22
CA SER A 196 -5.80 6.77 -11.68
C SER A 196 -5.73 6.03 -10.35
N TYR A 197 -6.81 6.07 -9.57
CA TYR A 197 -6.88 5.27 -8.33
C TYR A 197 -6.74 3.78 -8.63
N GLU A 198 -7.37 3.30 -9.69
CA GLU A 198 -7.37 1.89 -10.09
C GLU A 198 -5.96 1.42 -10.44
N GLU A 199 -5.23 2.18 -11.27
CA GLU A 199 -3.85 1.87 -11.62
C GLU A 199 -2.93 1.93 -10.41
N MET A 200 -3.08 2.97 -9.56
CA MET A 200 -2.31 3.10 -8.33
C MET A 200 -2.57 1.93 -7.36
N LEU A 201 -3.83 1.49 -7.24
CA LEU A 201 -4.22 0.35 -6.42
C LEU A 201 -3.54 -0.93 -6.89
N GLU A 202 -3.57 -1.18 -8.21
CA GLU A 202 -2.89 -2.33 -8.80
C GLU A 202 -1.36 -2.26 -8.60
N LEU A 203 -0.73 -1.12 -8.88
CA LEU A 203 0.71 -0.95 -8.67
C LEU A 203 1.09 -1.14 -7.19
N ALA A 204 0.32 -0.60 -6.26
CA ALA A 204 0.53 -0.77 -4.82
C ALA A 204 0.39 -2.24 -4.39
N SER A 205 -0.57 -2.98 -4.95
CA SER A 205 -0.78 -4.40 -4.67
C SER A 205 0.33 -5.29 -5.22
N LEU A 206 1.02 -4.83 -6.25
CA LEU A 206 2.02 -5.58 -7.01
C LEU A 206 3.47 -5.23 -6.61
N GLY A 207 3.68 -4.46 -5.55
CA GLY A 207 4.99 -4.20 -4.99
C GLY A 207 5.54 -2.78 -5.17
N ALA A 208 4.84 -1.89 -5.85
CA ALA A 208 5.18 -0.47 -5.85
C ALA A 208 4.82 0.15 -4.49
N LYS A 209 5.79 0.20 -3.57
CA LYS A 209 5.60 0.57 -2.16
C LYS A 209 5.45 2.07 -1.89
N VAL A 210 4.95 2.83 -2.86
CA VAL A 210 4.84 4.30 -2.74
C VAL A 210 3.65 4.69 -1.86
N LEU A 211 2.50 4.05 -2.06
CA LEU A 211 1.29 4.23 -1.26
C LEU A 211 0.79 2.89 -0.72
N GLN A 212 0.09 2.95 0.40
CA GLN A 212 -0.57 1.78 0.97
C GLN A 212 -1.91 1.51 0.29
N ILE A 213 -2.20 0.24 0.02
CA ILE A 213 -3.45 -0.18 -0.66
C ILE A 213 -4.68 0.43 0.01
N ARG A 214 -4.80 0.32 1.33
CA ARG A 214 -5.95 0.85 2.09
C ARG A 214 -6.13 2.36 1.97
N SER A 215 -5.05 3.13 1.85
CA SER A 215 -5.14 4.58 1.64
C SER A 215 -5.65 4.91 0.24
N VAL A 216 -5.24 4.15 -0.77
CA VAL A 216 -5.72 4.31 -2.16
C VAL A 216 -7.19 3.89 -2.27
N GLU A 217 -7.61 2.79 -1.63
CA GLU A 217 -9.02 2.36 -1.56
C GLU A 217 -9.91 3.45 -0.95
N LEU A 218 -9.47 4.08 0.15
CA LEU A 218 -10.21 5.19 0.76
C LEU A 218 -10.23 6.42 -0.14
N ALA A 219 -9.10 6.75 -0.77
CA ALA A 219 -9.02 7.88 -1.69
C ALA A 219 -9.98 7.70 -2.88
N MET A 220 -10.02 6.52 -3.46
CA MET A 220 -10.97 6.16 -4.52
C MET A 220 -12.42 6.25 -4.04
N LYS A 221 -12.73 5.67 -2.87
CA LYS A 221 -14.10 5.64 -2.32
C LYS A 221 -14.68 7.03 -2.06
N TYR A 222 -13.84 7.95 -1.60
CA TYR A 222 -14.25 9.30 -1.20
C TYR A 222 -13.82 10.39 -2.19
N ALA A 223 -13.27 10.00 -3.34
CA ALA A 223 -12.75 10.90 -4.39
C ALA A 223 -11.74 11.93 -3.86
N VAL A 224 -10.89 11.52 -2.91
CA VAL A 224 -9.83 12.37 -2.34
C VAL A 224 -8.66 12.43 -3.32
N LYS A 225 -8.33 13.61 -3.83
CA LYS A 225 -7.10 13.81 -4.62
C LYS A 225 -5.88 13.57 -3.73
N VAL A 226 -5.01 12.63 -4.09
CA VAL A 226 -3.79 12.34 -3.36
C VAL A 226 -2.58 12.80 -4.18
N HIS A 227 -1.72 13.63 -3.59
CA HIS A 227 -0.51 14.11 -4.23
C HIS A 227 0.71 13.50 -3.54
N VAL A 228 1.38 12.59 -4.23
CA VAL A 228 2.62 11.95 -3.75
C VAL A 228 3.79 12.88 -4.01
N ARG A 229 4.53 13.25 -2.98
CA ARG A 229 5.65 14.20 -3.04
C ARG A 229 6.84 13.74 -2.21
N SER A 230 8.02 14.23 -2.57
CA SER A 230 9.21 14.01 -1.75
C SER A 230 9.26 14.94 -0.54
N SER A 231 9.68 14.39 0.61
CA SER A 231 10.06 15.21 1.78
C SER A 231 11.38 15.93 1.62
N PHE A 232 12.20 15.55 0.60
CA PHE A 232 13.59 15.96 0.45
C PHE A 232 13.88 16.79 -0.80
N SER A 233 12.90 16.95 -1.68
CA SER A 233 12.98 17.77 -2.88
C SER A 233 11.69 18.53 -3.11
N ASP A 234 11.74 19.55 -3.99
CA ASP A 234 10.57 20.34 -4.40
C ASP A 234 10.04 19.87 -5.75
N ALA A 235 10.34 18.63 -6.16
CA ALA A 235 9.81 18.03 -7.37
C ALA A 235 8.28 17.96 -7.31
N GLU A 236 7.64 18.11 -8.48
CA GLU A 236 6.16 18.17 -8.59
C GLU A 236 5.46 16.93 -8.06
N GLY A 237 6.06 15.78 -8.11
CA GLY A 237 5.43 14.56 -7.61
C GLY A 237 4.46 13.92 -8.60
N THR A 238 3.55 13.10 -8.07
CA THR A 238 2.51 12.38 -8.83
C THR A 238 1.14 12.64 -8.24
N MET A 239 0.17 13.04 -9.06
CA MET A 239 -1.22 13.21 -8.66
C MET A 239 -2.00 11.91 -8.89
N VAL A 240 -2.63 11.40 -7.82
CA VAL A 240 -3.54 10.24 -7.87
C VAL A 240 -4.98 10.75 -7.81
N THR A 241 -5.75 10.49 -8.87
CA THR A 241 -7.13 11.01 -9.02
C THR A 241 -8.05 9.94 -9.63
N GLY A 242 -9.31 10.29 -9.85
CA GLY A 242 -10.20 9.50 -10.71
C GLY A 242 -9.72 9.46 -12.17
N GLU A 243 -10.35 8.58 -12.92
CA GLU A 243 -10.16 8.46 -14.37
C GLU A 243 -10.40 9.83 -15.06
N ASP A 244 -9.50 10.24 -15.94
CA ASP A 244 -9.59 11.48 -16.72
C ASP A 244 -9.57 11.08 -18.20
N GLU A 245 -10.40 11.71 -19.02
CA GLU A 245 -10.48 11.46 -20.48
C GLU A 245 -9.10 11.61 -21.16
N SER A 246 -8.21 12.43 -20.61
CA SER A 246 -6.83 12.58 -21.10
C SER A 246 -5.95 11.35 -20.90
N LEU A 247 -6.35 10.41 -20.03
CA LEU A 247 -5.62 9.18 -19.73
C LEU A 247 -5.92 8.03 -20.71
N GLU A 248 -6.93 8.16 -21.58
CA GLU A 248 -7.26 7.12 -22.58
C GLU A 248 -6.11 6.82 -23.55
N SER A 249 -5.16 7.73 -23.71
CA SER A 249 -4.01 7.53 -24.62
C SER A 249 -2.94 6.58 -24.06
N VAL A 250 -2.91 6.33 -22.76
CA VAL A 250 -1.87 5.52 -22.10
C VAL A 250 -2.35 4.08 -21.95
N VAL A 251 -1.85 3.19 -22.80
CA VAL A 251 -2.26 1.77 -22.80
C VAL A 251 -1.69 1.03 -21.59
N VAL A 252 -0.42 1.26 -21.25
CA VAL A 252 0.28 0.69 -20.11
C VAL A 252 0.91 1.83 -19.29
N ALA A 253 0.49 2.00 -18.05
CA ALA A 253 0.98 3.04 -17.15
C ALA A 253 2.27 2.64 -16.43
N GLY A 254 2.49 1.33 -16.21
CA GLY A 254 3.68 0.87 -15.52
C GLY A 254 3.92 -0.62 -15.55
N VAL A 255 5.16 -0.98 -15.19
CA VAL A 255 5.64 -2.36 -15.00
C VAL A 255 6.14 -2.51 -13.57
N THR A 256 5.74 -3.58 -12.90
CA THR A 256 6.17 -3.87 -11.54
C THR A 256 6.51 -5.34 -11.35
N SER A 257 7.27 -5.66 -10.30
CA SER A 257 7.58 -7.03 -9.94
C SER A 257 7.43 -7.26 -8.43
N ASP A 258 6.79 -8.37 -8.07
CA ASP A 258 6.67 -8.82 -6.68
C ASP A 258 7.59 -10.02 -6.44
N LYS A 259 8.70 -9.77 -5.74
CA LYS A 259 9.72 -10.78 -5.37
C LYS A 259 9.31 -11.58 -4.12
N LYS A 260 8.23 -11.20 -3.44
CA LYS A 260 7.73 -11.87 -2.24
C LYS A 260 6.69 -12.97 -2.53
N THR A 261 6.44 -13.26 -3.77
CA THR A 261 5.50 -14.32 -4.19
C THR A 261 6.15 -15.69 -4.10
N ALA A 262 5.40 -16.68 -3.59
CA ALA A 262 5.72 -18.11 -3.66
C ALA A 262 4.54 -18.85 -4.29
N LYS A 263 4.84 -19.92 -5.06
CA LYS A 263 3.85 -20.76 -5.73
C LYS A 263 3.67 -22.06 -4.95
N VAL A 264 2.42 -22.40 -4.71
CA VAL A 264 1.97 -23.63 -4.07
C VAL A 264 1.11 -24.40 -5.07
N THR A 265 1.47 -25.66 -5.34
CA THR A 265 0.69 -26.55 -6.22
C THR A 265 0.31 -27.79 -5.46
N LEU A 266 -0.99 -28.04 -5.34
CA LEU A 266 -1.53 -29.29 -4.84
C LEU A 266 -1.93 -30.13 -6.06
N ARG A 267 -1.18 -31.22 -6.27
CA ARG A 267 -1.37 -32.09 -7.42
C ARG A 267 -2.44 -33.15 -7.16
N ASN A 268 -3.03 -33.61 -8.24
CA ASN A 268 -3.89 -34.79 -8.25
C ASN A 268 -5.02 -34.71 -7.21
N VAL A 269 -5.69 -33.56 -7.11
CA VAL A 269 -6.85 -33.36 -6.25
C VAL A 269 -8.12 -33.86 -6.97
N PRO A 270 -9.13 -34.38 -6.24
CA PRO A 270 -10.42 -34.71 -6.84
C PRO A 270 -11.05 -33.48 -7.51
N ASP A 271 -11.60 -33.64 -8.71
CA ASP A 271 -12.36 -32.58 -9.38
C ASP A 271 -13.86 -32.72 -9.03
N GLU A 272 -14.18 -32.34 -7.81
CA GLU A 272 -15.53 -32.42 -7.25
C GLU A 272 -15.96 -31.08 -6.64
N PRO A 273 -17.27 -30.78 -6.66
CA PRO A 273 -17.77 -29.58 -5.99
C PRO A 273 -17.37 -29.54 -4.50
N GLY A 274 -16.85 -28.39 -4.07
CA GLY A 274 -16.45 -28.17 -2.67
C GLY A 274 -14.96 -28.38 -2.39
N VAL A 275 -14.21 -29.07 -3.24
CA VAL A 275 -12.75 -29.30 -3.02
C VAL A 275 -11.96 -28.00 -2.98
N VAL A 276 -12.26 -27.07 -3.87
CA VAL A 276 -11.61 -25.74 -3.90
C VAL A 276 -11.90 -24.97 -2.62
N ALA A 277 -13.17 -24.96 -2.16
CA ALA A 277 -13.55 -24.31 -0.90
C ALA A 277 -12.81 -24.95 0.29
N ALA A 278 -12.73 -26.28 0.34
CA ALA A 278 -12.02 -27.00 1.40
C ALA A 278 -10.53 -26.64 1.51
N VAL A 279 -9.90 -26.21 0.40
CA VAL A 279 -8.48 -25.73 0.38
C VAL A 279 -8.39 -24.28 0.84
N PHE A 280 -9.27 -23.39 0.37
CA PHE A 280 -9.11 -21.94 0.60
C PHE A 280 -9.78 -21.42 1.87
N GLU A 281 -10.82 -22.05 2.39
CA GLU A 281 -11.47 -21.64 3.64
C GLU A 281 -10.49 -21.66 4.83
N PRO A 282 -9.73 -22.74 5.11
CA PRO A 282 -8.78 -22.74 6.22
C PRO A 282 -7.63 -21.73 6.06
N LEU A 283 -7.21 -21.45 4.82
CA LEU A 283 -6.22 -20.42 4.53
C LEU A 283 -6.78 -19.03 4.90
N ALA A 284 -8.01 -18.74 4.50
CA ALA A 284 -8.68 -17.49 4.81
C ALA A 284 -8.90 -17.30 6.32
N GLU A 285 -9.36 -18.34 7.03
CA GLU A 285 -9.52 -18.35 8.50
C GLU A 285 -8.20 -18.08 9.22
N SER A 286 -7.08 -18.52 8.63
CA SER A 286 -5.74 -18.28 9.14
C SER A 286 -5.12 -16.96 8.67
N ASN A 287 -5.90 -16.08 8.02
CA ASN A 287 -5.45 -14.81 7.43
C ASN A 287 -4.30 -14.96 6.41
N VAL A 288 -4.24 -16.08 5.68
CA VAL A 288 -3.33 -16.26 4.55
C VAL A 288 -3.99 -15.72 3.29
N SER A 289 -3.42 -14.67 2.71
CA SER A 289 -3.92 -14.09 1.47
C SER A 289 -3.41 -14.89 0.27
N VAL A 290 -4.33 -15.24 -0.64
CA VAL A 290 -4.04 -15.93 -1.90
C VAL A 290 -4.28 -14.94 -3.05
N ASP A 291 -3.37 -14.91 -4.03
CA ASP A 291 -3.47 -13.97 -5.16
C ASP A 291 -3.85 -14.70 -6.46
N MET A 292 -2.92 -15.36 -7.14
CA MET A 292 -3.22 -16.13 -8.34
C MET A 292 -3.82 -17.50 -7.96
N ILE A 293 -4.91 -17.89 -8.61
CA ILE A 293 -5.49 -19.22 -8.46
C ILE A 293 -5.67 -19.82 -9.85
N ILE A 294 -5.11 -21.01 -10.08
CA ILE A 294 -5.15 -21.70 -11.37
C ILE A 294 -5.57 -23.15 -11.13
N GLN A 295 -6.68 -23.51 -11.76
CA GLN A 295 -7.16 -24.89 -11.82
C GLN A 295 -7.33 -25.28 -13.28
N ASN A 296 -6.81 -26.43 -13.65
CA ASN A 296 -6.98 -26.98 -14.98
C ASN A 296 -8.25 -27.87 -15.06
N ILE A 297 -8.68 -28.16 -16.27
CA ILE A 297 -9.75 -29.14 -16.51
C ILE A 297 -9.23 -30.52 -16.12
N ALA A 298 -10.04 -31.26 -15.37
CA ALA A 298 -9.70 -32.58 -14.91
C ALA A 298 -9.45 -33.55 -16.07
N GLN A 299 -8.46 -34.44 -15.88
CA GLN A 299 -8.34 -35.67 -16.61
C GLN A 299 -8.57 -36.82 -15.63
N ASP A 300 -9.46 -37.75 -15.97
CA ASP A 300 -9.83 -38.87 -15.12
C ASP A 300 -10.38 -38.46 -13.72
N GLY A 301 -11.10 -37.35 -13.65
CA GLY A 301 -11.73 -36.86 -12.42
C GLY A 301 -10.75 -36.24 -11.40
N ARG A 302 -9.52 -35.91 -11.83
CA ARG A 302 -8.50 -35.29 -10.99
C ARG A 302 -7.81 -34.12 -11.69
N THR A 303 -7.44 -33.10 -10.91
CA THR A 303 -6.80 -31.87 -11.42
C THR A 303 -5.68 -31.42 -10.50
N ASP A 304 -4.86 -30.50 -10.99
CA ASP A 304 -3.90 -29.76 -10.18
C ASP A 304 -4.46 -28.39 -9.82
N LEU A 305 -4.33 -28.02 -8.55
CA LEU A 305 -4.71 -26.70 -8.03
C LEU A 305 -3.44 -25.94 -7.67
N THR A 306 -3.17 -24.87 -8.40
CA THR A 306 -2.00 -23.99 -8.16
C THR A 306 -2.47 -22.63 -7.68
N PHE A 307 -1.80 -22.09 -6.66
CA PHE A 307 -2.05 -20.75 -6.17
C PHE A 307 -0.75 -20.10 -5.69
N THR A 308 -0.79 -18.78 -5.50
CA THR A 308 0.34 -18.02 -4.96
C THR A 308 -0.01 -17.39 -3.63
N VAL A 309 1.00 -17.35 -2.75
CA VAL A 309 0.95 -16.71 -1.43
C VAL A 309 2.17 -15.81 -1.24
N SER A 310 2.14 -14.94 -0.24
CA SER A 310 3.35 -14.25 0.20
C SER A 310 4.36 -15.24 0.79
N LYS A 311 5.65 -15.03 0.53
CA LYS A 311 6.73 -15.79 1.19
C LYS A 311 6.65 -15.69 2.72
N ASP A 312 6.15 -14.59 3.23
CA ASP A 312 5.98 -14.37 4.67
C ASP A 312 4.91 -15.33 5.28
N ASP A 313 3.96 -15.81 4.46
CA ASP A 313 2.89 -16.75 4.85
C ASP A 313 3.13 -18.19 4.40
N LEU A 314 4.25 -18.45 3.69
CA LEU A 314 4.48 -19.72 3.01
C LEU A 314 4.47 -20.93 3.95
N ASP A 315 5.13 -20.86 5.10
CA ASP A 315 5.19 -21.97 6.06
C ASP A 315 3.79 -22.30 6.60
N ARG A 316 2.99 -21.28 6.91
CA ARG A 316 1.60 -21.46 7.36
C ARG A 316 0.73 -22.05 6.25
N ALA A 317 0.86 -21.52 5.03
CA ALA A 317 0.12 -22.03 3.87
C ALA A 317 0.47 -23.51 3.59
N LYS A 318 1.74 -23.88 3.69
CA LYS A 318 2.23 -25.25 3.55
C LYS A 318 1.60 -26.19 4.57
N GLU A 319 1.62 -25.82 5.85
CA GLU A 319 1.05 -26.63 6.92
C GLU A 319 -0.44 -26.87 6.70
N ILE A 320 -1.22 -25.81 6.46
CA ILE A 320 -2.67 -25.88 6.23
C ILE A 320 -2.98 -26.72 5.00
N THR A 321 -2.30 -26.46 3.88
CA THR A 321 -2.58 -27.15 2.62
C THR A 321 -2.21 -28.63 2.72
N SER A 322 -1.15 -29.01 3.45
CA SER A 322 -0.79 -30.42 3.68
C SER A 322 -1.89 -31.16 4.46
N GLN A 323 -2.43 -30.55 5.52
CA GLN A 323 -3.52 -31.13 6.32
C GLN A 323 -4.81 -31.28 5.50
N VAL A 324 -5.09 -30.32 4.62
CA VAL A 324 -6.24 -30.39 3.72
C VAL A 324 -6.05 -31.50 2.68
N ALA A 325 -4.87 -31.61 2.08
CA ALA A 325 -4.54 -32.62 1.09
C ALA A 325 -4.84 -34.05 1.60
N GLU A 326 -4.44 -34.35 2.83
CA GLU A 326 -4.72 -35.63 3.46
C GLU A 326 -6.23 -35.90 3.60
N ARG A 327 -7.02 -34.87 3.95
CA ARG A 327 -8.48 -35.00 4.15
C ARG A 327 -9.27 -35.20 2.85
N ILE A 328 -8.84 -34.55 1.76
CA ILE A 328 -9.55 -34.62 0.47
C ILE A 328 -9.05 -35.73 -0.44
N GLY A 329 -8.09 -36.56 0.01
CA GLY A 329 -7.46 -37.57 -0.82
C GLY A 329 -6.67 -36.97 -1.97
N GLY A 330 -6.10 -35.80 -1.76
CA GLY A 330 -5.23 -35.10 -2.69
C GLY A 330 -3.83 -35.73 -2.74
N GLY A 331 -3.08 -35.37 -3.77
CA GLY A 331 -1.73 -35.86 -4.01
C GLY A 331 -0.66 -34.95 -3.40
N ASP A 332 0.45 -34.86 -4.09
CA ASP A 332 1.65 -34.18 -3.61
C ASP A 332 1.51 -32.66 -3.54
N LEU A 333 2.02 -32.08 -2.46
CA LEU A 333 2.20 -30.65 -2.33
C LEU A 333 3.59 -30.27 -2.88
N VAL A 334 3.59 -29.40 -3.89
CA VAL A 334 4.82 -28.86 -4.51
C VAL A 334 4.91 -27.36 -4.24
N ILE A 335 6.04 -26.94 -3.69
CA ILE A 335 6.33 -25.54 -3.40
C ILE A 335 7.46 -25.06 -4.31
N ASP A 336 7.30 -23.85 -4.84
CA ASP A 336 8.33 -23.17 -5.61
C ASP A 336 8.40 -21.71 -5.13
N ASP A 337 9.45 -21.36 -4.42
CA ASP A 337 9.74 -20.02 -3.90
C ASP A 337 10.80 -19.27 -4.74
N ASP A 338 11.36 -19.92 -5.77
CA ASP A 338 12.23 -19.29 -6.77
C ASP A 338 11.43 -18.70 -7.94
N VAL A 339 10.37 -17.98 -7.59
CA VAL A 339 9.49 -17.30 -8.54
C VAL A 339 9.33 -15.82 -8.22
N VAL A 340 8.98 -15.06 -9.24
CA VAL A 340 8.61 -13.65 -9.17
C VAL A 340 7.38 -13.41 -10.04
N LYS A 341 6.47 -12.61 -9.55
CA LYS A 341 5.33 -12.13 -10.35
C LYS A 341 5.71 -10.81 -11.00
N VAL A 342 5.70 -10.73 -12.33
CA VAL A 342 5.92 -9.51 -13.12
C VAL A 342 4.62 -9.11 -13.77
N SER A 343 4.26 -7.84 -13.66
CA SER A 343 2.95 -7.33 -14.07
C SER A 343 3.08 -6.04 -14.87
N ILE A 344 2.24 -5.90 -15.87
CA ILE A 344 1.94 -4.63 -16.54
C ILE A 344 0.56 -4.16 -16.08
N VAL A 345 0.42 -2.85 -15.90
CA VAL A 345 -0.81 -2.19 -15.42
C VAL A 345 -1.11 -1.01 -16.34
N GLY A 346 -2.37 -0.80 -16.68
CA GLY A 346 -2.83 0.35 -17.42
C GLY A 346 -4.32 0.27 -17.78
N LEU A 347 -5.04 1.37 -17.59
CA LEU A 347 -6.48 1.48 -17.95
C LEU A 347 -6.75 1.24 -19.41
N GLY A 348 -5.86 1.71 -20.28
CA GLY A 348 -6.01 1.54 -21.73
C GLY A 348 -5.98 0.07 -22.21
N MET A 349 -5.57 -0.87 -21.33
CA MET A 349 -5.60 -2.29 -21.65
C MET A 349 -7.02 -2.81 -21.89
N ARG A 350 -8.05 -2.19 -21.28
CA ARG A 350 -9.48 -2.54 -21.49
C ARG A 350 -9.90 -2.48 -22.96
N SER A 351 -9.41 -1.51 -23.69
CA SER A 351 -9.82 -1.22 -25.08
C SER A 351 -8.81 -1.66 -26.14
N HIS A 352 -7.62 -2.14 -25.76
CA HIS A 352 -6.54 -2.48 -26.68
C HIS A 352 -6.26 -3.97 -26.70
N ALA A 353 -6.72 -4.63 -27.78
CA ALA A 353 -6.37 -6.03 -28.03
C ALA A 353 -4.87 -6.18 -28.29
N GLY A 354 -4.29 -7.30 -27.84
CA GLY A 354 -2.90 -7.66 -28.14
C GLY A 354 -1.86 -7.23 -27.09
N VAL A 355 -2.22 -6.50 -26.03
CA VAL A 355 -1.28 -6.09 -24.97
C VAL A 355 -0.65 -7.33 -24.31
N ALA A 356 -1.45 -8.30 -23.89
CA ALA A 356 -0.95 -9.56 -23.33
C ALA A 356 -0.05 -10.32 -24.32
N SER A 357 -0.45 -10.39 -25.60
CA SER A 357 0.36 -11.04 -26.65
C SER A 357 1.72 -10.34 -26.85
N LYS A 358 1.74 -9.01 -26.76
CA LYS A 358 2.98 -8.22 -26.81
C LYS A 358 3.87 -8.54 -25.60
N MET A 359 3.32 -8.57 -24.40
CA MET A 359 4.03 -8.96 -23.18
C MET A 359 4.69 -10.35 -23.31
N PHE A 360 3.92 -11.35 -23.76
CA PHE A 360 4.43 -12.72 -23.89
C PHE A 360 5.53 -12.81 -24.95
N ARG A 361 5.40 -12.11 -26.07
CA ARG A 361 6.42 -12.07 -27.12
C ARG A 361 7.72 -11.41 -26.67
N LEU A 362 7.64 -10.34 -25.90
CA LEU A 362 8.81 -9.67 -25.32
C LEU A 362 9.56 -10.60 -24.36
N LEU A 363 8.85 -11.28 -23.46
CA LEU A 363 9.44 -12.25 -22.52
C LEU A 363 10.05 -13.45 -23.25
N ALA A 364 9.36 -13.98 -24.27
CA ALA A 364 9.85 -15.09 -25.08
C ALA A 364 11.12 -14.73 -25.87
N GLY A 365 11.23 -13.49 -26.38
CA GLY A 365 12.41 -12.99 -27.07
C GLY A 365 13.69 -13.05 -26.24
N GLU A 366 13.56 -12.92 -24.92
CA GLU A 366 14.65 -13.01 -23.94
C GLU A 366 14.80 -14.42 -23.33
N GLY A 367 14.08 -15.41 -23.85
CA GLY A 367 14.12 -16.79 -23.33
C GLY A 367 13.50 -16.94 -21.92
N VAL A 368 12.64 -16.01 -21.50
CA VAL A 368 11.96 -16.07 -20.21
C VAL A 368 10.72 -16.94 -20.32
N ASN A 369 10.74 -18.09 -19.65
CA ASN A 369 9.60 -19.00 -19.62
C ASN A 369 8.56 -18.55 -18.59
N ILE A 370 7.28 -18.55 -19.00
CA ILE A 370 6.13 -18.19 -18.17
C ILE A 370 5.58 -19.45 -17.51
N GLN A 371 5.43 -19.44 -16.17
CA GLN A 371 4.89 -20.57 -15.41
C GLN A 371 3.40 -20.47 -15.16
N ALA A 372 2.89 -19.25 -15.03
CA ALA A 372 1.48 -18.96 -14.79
C ALA A 372 1.14 -17.57 -15.29
N ILE A 373 -0.11 -17.35 -15.66
CA ILE A 373 -0.64 -16.08 -16.15
C ILE A 373 -1.93 -15.78 -15.40
N THR A 374 -2.11 -14.52 -15.02
CA THR A 374 -3.41 -13.98 -14.63
C THR A 374 -3.63 -12.65 -15.30
N THR A 375 -4.87 -12.34 -15.62
CA THR A 375 -5.25 -11.10 -16.30
C THR A 375 -6.53 -10.56 -15.72
N SER A 376 -6.61 -9.24 -15.63
CA SER A 376 -7.83 -8.49 -15.39
C SER A 376 -8.01 -7.46 -16.51
N GLU A 377 -9.00 -6.59 -16.39
CA GLU A 377 -9.23 -5.53 -17.38
C GLU A 377 -8.07 -4.55 -17.51
N ILE A 378 -7.33 -4.30 -16.43
CA ILE A 378 -6.27 -3.28 -16.34
C ILE A 378 -4.90 -3.85 -15.97
N LYS A 379 -4.78 -5.18 -15.87
CA LYS A 379 -3.55 -5.84 -15.43
C LYS A 379 -3.34 -7.16 -16.17
N THR A 380 -2.10 -7.43 -16.54
CA THR A 380 -1.63 -8.78 -16.92
C THR A 380 -0.38 -9.10 -16.11
N SER A 381 -0.40 -10.25 -15.45
CA SER A 381 0.70 -10.74 -14.61
C SER A 381 1.20 -12.08 -15.11
N CYS A 382 2.53 -12.25 -15.11
CA CYS A 382 3.20 -13.50 -15.40
C CYS A 382 4.04 -13.93 -14.22
N LEU A 383 3.94 -15.19 -13.84
CA LEU A 383 4.85 -15.82 -12.89
C LEU A 383 6.03 -16.41 -13.67
N ILE A 384 7.23 -15.99 -13.31
CA ILE A 384 8.48 -16.39 -13.97
C ILE A 384 9.53 -16.78 -12.93
N ARG A 385 10.67 -17.37 -13.33
CA ARG A 385 11.79 -17.63 -12.44
C ARG A 385 12.37 -16.33 -11.88
N ALA A 386 12.67 -16.31 -10.57
CA ALA A 386 13.13 -15.13 -9.85
C ALA A 386 14.39 -14.48 -10.46
N LYS A 387 15.32 -15.27 -11.01
CA LYS A 387 16.54 -14.79 -11.67
C LYS A 387 16.28 -13.85 -12.86
N TYR A 388 15.10 -13.89 -13.46
CA TYR A 388 14.74 -13.05 -14.61
C TYR A 388 13.96 -11.79 -14.23
N ALA A 389 13.74 -11.53 -12.93
CA ALA A 389 12.89 -10.42 -12.45
C ALA A 389 13.26 -9.06 -13.07
N GLU A 390 14.54 -8.68 -12.98
CA GLU A 390 15.00 -7.36 -13.45
C GLU A 390 15.04 -7.27 -14.97
N LEU A 391 15.47 -8.36 -15.64
CA LEU A 391 15.44 -8.45 -17.09
C LEU A 391 14.03 -8.25 -17.62
N ALA A 392 13.05 -8.99 -17.07
CA ALA A 392 11.66 -8.91 -17.46
C ALA A 392 11.09 -7.49 -17.29
N VAL A 393 11.37 -6.83 -16.16
CA VAL A 393 10.92 -5.44 -15.95
C VAL A 393 11.48 -4.51 -17.01
N ARG A 394 12.78 -4.56 -17.30
CA ARG A 394 13.43 -3.70 -18.32
C ARG A 394 12.89 -3.97 -19.72
N VAL A 395 12.82 -5.22 -20.12
CA VAL A 395 12.34 -5.61 -21.46
C VAL A 395 10.87 -5.20 -21.69
N LEU A 396 10.04 -5.36 -20.68
CA LEU A 396 8.64 -4.92 -20.76
C LEU A 396 8.54 -3.40 -20.78
N HIS A 397 9.29 -2.71 -19.92
CA HIS A 397 9.31 -1.26 -19.88
C HIS A 397 9.71 -0.65 -21.23
N ASP A 398 10.83 -1.10 -21.78
CA ASP A 398 11.33 -0.63 -23.09
C ASP A 398 10.38 -1.04 -24.23
N GLY A 399 9.91 -2.30 -24.21
CA GLY A 399 9.02 -2.82 -25.22
C GLY A 399 7.65 -2.13 -25.28
N PHE A 400 7.16 -1.59 -24.16
CA PHE A 400 5.94 -0.76 -24.12
C PHE A 400 6.21 0.74 -24.28
N GLY A 401 7.46 1.17 -24.50
CA GLY A 401 7.84 2.55 -24.74
C GLY A 401 7.69 3.46 -23.53
N LEU A 402 7.75 2.91 -22.30
CA LEU A 402 7.47 3.66 -21.08
C LEU A 402 8.58 4.66 -20.68
N GLY A 403 9.75 4.57 -21.32
CA GLY A 403 10.86 5.51 -21.19
C GLY A 403 10.78 6.74 -22.10
N GLU A 404 9.92 6.72 -23.11
CA GLU A 404 9.78 7.81 -24.07
C GLU A 404 8.80 8.88 -23.56
N GLN A 405 9.07 10.16 -23.84
CA GLN A 405 8.09 11.24 -23.61
C GLN A 405 7.05 11.19 -24.74
N PHE A 406 5.78 11.09 -24.38
CA PHE A 406 4.66 11.33 -25.30
C PHE A 406 4.39 12.82 -25.47
#